data_b43e4f9dfeb5f52f39232df91cad1b2d
#
_entry.id   b43e4f9dfeb5f52f39232df91cad1b2d
#
_cell.length_a   1.000
_cell.length_b   1.000
_cell.length_c   1.000
_cell.angle_alpha   90.00
_cell.angle_beta   90.00
_cell.angle_gamma   90.00
#
_symmetry.space_group_name_H-M   'P 1'
#
loop_
_entity.id
_entity.type
_entity.pdbx_description
1 polymer ?
#
loop_
_entity_poly.entity_id
_entity_poly.type
_entity_poly.pdbx_seq_one_letter_code
_entity_poly.pdbx_strand_id
1 'polypeptide(L)'
;MTVLRSAVIGFTWNVLPRCSRAWRFTWNDDGGCAKRDRAYIPASLTRSSSVARIIAVANQKGGVGKTTTAVNLAASLAAAEQRTLLVDGDPQGNATSGLGIDRESISATVYDVLIGSTSVANATMREVQFRHLDLLPATPELAGAEVELVDHPSRDRAMRSALAEISAQYDYILIDCPPSLSLITVNMLAAADALLIPVQCEYYALEGLSQLLNTVHLVQRSVNEALAIDGVLLTMYDARLNLSRQVAAEAREYFGAKVFDTVIPRNVRLAEAPSFGKPIILYDVASVGAQAYMNVARELIERSSVWREQATQPFTGGVALPDSHSERTA
;
A
#
# COMPACT_ATOMS: atom_id res chain seq x y z
N MET A 1 18.07 42.85 -10.00
CA MET A 1 17.04 42.74 -8.93
C MET A 1 15.76 42.22 -9.56
N THR A 2 15.55 40.95 -9.53
CA THR A 2 14.34 40.31 -10.04
C THR A 2 13.74 39.51 -8.87
N VAL A 3 12.61 40.02 -8.39
CA VAL A 3 11.88 39.48 -7.25
C VAL A 3 11.18 38.16 -7.71
N LEU A 4 11.67 37.03 -7.28
CA LEU A 4 10.98 35.76 -7.42
C LEU A 4 9.84 35.69 -6.39
N ARG A 5 8.62 35.65 -6.88
CA ARG A 5 7.40 35.47 -6.09
C ARG A 5 7.34 34.01 -5.61
N SER A 6 7.39 33.79 -4.29
CA SER A 6 7.12 32.53 -3.65
C SER A 6 5.68 32.11 -3.92
N ALA A 7 5.47 31.01 -4.64
CA ALA A 7 4.15 30.43 -4.81
C ALA A 7 3.80 29.63 -3.53
N VAL A 8 2.91 30.16 -2.72
CA VAL A 8 2.32 29.46 -1.58
C VAL A 8 1.16 28.62 -2.12
N ILE A 9 1.35 27.31 -2.27
CA ILE A 9 0.27 26.37 -2.61
C ILE A 9 -0.33 25.89 -1.30
N GLY A 10 -1.44 26.48 -0.89
CA GLY A 10 -2.22 26.04 0.26
C GLY A 10 -3.22 24.93 -0.15
N PHE A 11 -3.02 23.72 0.32
CA PHE A 11 -4.04 22.69 0.24
C PHE A 11 -4.79 22.62 1.57
N THR A 12 -6.08 22.87 1.54
CA THR A 12 -6.97 22.61 2.67
C THR A 12 -7.60 21.23 2.50
N TRP A 13 -7.26 20.32 3.40
CA TRP A 13 -7.93 19.04 3.50
C TRP A 13 -9.21 19.24 4.32
N ASN A 14 -10.37 19.24 3.69
CA ASN A 14 -11.64 19.15 4.38
C ASN A 14 -11.93 17.68 4.72
N VAL A 15 -11.48 17.23 5.87
CA VAL A 15 -11.93 16.00 6.50
C VAL A 15 -13.06 16.37 7.42
N LEU A 16 -14.15 15.61 7.38
CA LEU A 16 -15.43 15.74 8.13
C LEU A 16 -15.40 16.51 9.47
N PRO A 17 -16.50 17.06 10.00
CA PRO A 17 -16.57 18.20 10.95
C PRO A 17 -15.98 17.98 12.35
N ARG A 18 -15.11 16.98 12.56
CA ARG A 18 -14.38 16.78 13.83
C ARG A 18 -12.84 16.83 13.73
N CYS A 19 -12.26 17.08 12.56
CA CYS A 19 -10.81 17.26 12.41
C CYS A 19 -10.51 18.22 11.25
N SER A 20 -10.65 19.53 11.49
CA SER A 20 -10.13 20.54 10.56
C SER A 20 -8.62 20.67 10.76
N ARG A 21 -7.80 20.06 9.93
CA ARG A 21 -6.36 20.33 9.83
C ARG A 21 -6.06 20.92 8.48
N ALA A 22 -5.67 22.18 8.46
CA ALA A 22 -5.12 22.84 7.30
C ALA A 22 -3.61 22.54 7.25
N TRP A 23 -3.15 21.95 6.16
CA TRP A 23 -1.74 21.66 5.92
C TRP A 23 -1.15 22.80 5.08
N ARG A 24 -0.06 23.40 5.54
CA ARG A 24 0.75 24.34 4.74
C ARG A 24 2.13 23.74 4.58
N PHE A 25 2.53 23.46 3.35
CA PHE A 25 3.89 23.13 2.99
C PHE A 25 4.58 24.38 2.47
N THR A 26 5.74 24.71 3.03
CA THR A 26 6.64 25.72 2.49
C THR A 26 7.96 25.05 2.15
N TRP A 27 8.41 25.20 0.93
CA TRP A 27 9.71 24.72 0.47
C TRP A 27 10.76 25.82 0.69
N ASN A 28 11.93 25.45 1.20
CA ASN A 28 13.11 26.29 1.22
C ASN A 28 13.96 25.97 -0.02
N ASP A 29 14.74 26.96 -0.49
CA ASP A 29 15.60 26.87 -1.67
C ASP A 29 16.67 25.75 -1.59
N ASP A 30 16.88 25.16 -0.41
CA ASP A 30 17.84 24.08 -0.12
C ASP A 30 17.20 22.68 -0.18
N GLY A 31 15.96 22.51 -0.69
CA GLY A 31 15.30 21.23 -0.87
C GLY A 31 14.76 20.58 0.42
N GLY A 32 14.72 21.29 1.53
CA GLY A 32 14.20 20.84 2.81
C GLY A 32 12.80 21.40 3.14
N CYS A 33 11.95 20.58 3.75
CA CYS A 33 10.65 21.00 4.27
C CYS A 33 10.83 21.58 5.69
N ALA A 34 10.69 22.91 5.89
CA ALA A 34 10.81 23.53 7.20
C ALA A 34 9.45 23.97 7.76
N LYS A 35 9.23 23.63 9.04
CA LYS A 35 8.09 24.12 9.84
C LYS A 35 8.30 25.55 10.28
N ARG A 36 7.29 26.39 10.16
CA ARG A 36 7.12 27.56 11.04
C ARG A 36 5.74 27.54 11.69
N ASP A 37 5.83 27.76 13.01
CA ASP A 37 4.85 28.07 14.03
C ASP A 37 4.19 26.91 14.79
N ARG A 38 4.64 26.87 16.07
CA ARG A 38 4.10 26.03 17.14
C ARG A 38 2.66 26.47 17.47
N ALA A 39 1.67 25.73 16.98
CA ALA A 39 0.44 25.61 17.72
C ALA A 39 0.66 24.50 18.78
N TYR A 40 0.55 24.86 20.05
CA TYR A 40 0.62 23.95 21.19
C TYR A 40 -0.48 22.90 21.03
N ILE A 41 -0.10 21.69 20.70
CA ILE A 41 -0.97 20.51 20.75
C ILE A 41 -0.71 19.88 22.11
N PRO A 42 -1.72 19.76 22.99
CA PRO A 42 -1.52 19.08 24.26
C PRO A 42 -1.10 17.63 24.01
N ALA A 43 -0.03 17.20 24.66
CA ALA A 43 0.62 15.89 24.54
C ALA A 43 -0.18 14.73 25.20
N SER A 44 -1.51 14.78 25.18
CA SER A 44 -2.38 13.79 25.85
C SER A 44 -3.43 13.14 24.94
N LEU A 45 -3.14 13.01 23.66
CA LEU A 45 -3.75 11.93 22.88
C LEU A 45 -2.76 10.77 22.94
N THR A 46 -2.88 9.92 23.95
CA THR A 46 -2.34 8.56 23.94
C THR A 46 -2.78 7.93 22.62
N ARG A 47 -1.83 7.82 21.68
CA ARG A 47 -2.04 7.01 20.47
C ARG A 47 -2.30 5.60 20.98
N SER A 48 -3.51 5.12 20.80
CA SER A 48 -3.79 3.69 20.86
C SER A 48 -2.73 3.02 20.00
N SER A 49 -2.01 2.03 20.54
CA SER A 49 -1.05 1.22 19.80
C SER A 49 -1.84 0.36 18.78
N SER A 50 -2.27 0.98 17.70
CA SER A 50 -2.90 0.24 16.61
C SER A 50 -1.81 -0.47 15.82
N VAL A 51 -1.97 -1.76 15.63
CA VAL A 51 -1.18 -2.58 14.70
C VAL A 51 -1.30 -1.96 13.31
N ALA A 52 -0.21 -1.95 12.54
CA ALA A 52 -0.22 -1.44 11.16
C ALA A 52 -1.27 -2.16 10.32
N ARG A 53 -1.87 -1.45 9.37
CA ARG A 53 -2.64 -2.09 8.30
C ARG A 53 -1.68 -2.52 7.19
N ILE A 54 -1.58 -3.84 6.97
CA ILE A 54 -0.69 -4.43 5.96
C ILE A 54 -1.48 -4.65 4.68
N ILE A 55 -1.07 -4.00 3.59
CA ILE A 55 -1.77 -4.03 2.30
C ILE A 55 -0.83 -4.50 1.21
N ALA A 56 -1.13 -5.66 0.61
CA ALA A 56 -0.43 -6.13 -0.58
C ALA A 56 -0.97 -5.46 -1.84
N VAL A 57 -0.08 -4.95 -2.69
CA VAL A 57 -0.43 -4.41 -4.01
C VAL A 57 -0.09 -5.47 -5.05
N ALA A 58 -1.10 -6.21 -5.53
CA ALA A 58 -0.87 -7.36 -6.40
C ALA A 58 -1.82 -7.41 -7.60
N ASN A 59 -1.28 -7.90 -8.70
CA ASN A 59 -2.00 -8.33 -9.90
C ASN A 59 -1.07 -9.23 -10.72
N GLN A 60 -1.59 -10.31 -11.28
CA GLN A 60 -0.81 -11.24 -12.11
C GLN A 60 -0.38 -10.63 -13.44
N LYS A 61 -1.17 -9.68 -13.96
CA LYS A 61 -0.84 -8.98 -15.20
C LYS A 61 0.35 -8.04 -14.99
N GLY A 62 1.38 -8.17 -15.83
CA GLY A 62 2.48 -7.21 -15.87
C GLY A 62 2.04 -5.84 -16.38
N GLY A 63 2.73 -4.77 -15.97
CA GLY A 63 2.52 -3.43 -16.51
C GLY A 63 1.24 -2.71 -16.05
N VAL A 64 0.45 -3.25 -15.12
CA VAL A 64 -0.79 -2.61 -14.62
C VAL A 64 -0.55 -1.48 -13.62
N GLY A 65 0.70 -1.18 -13.28
CA GLY A 65 1.06 -0.12 -12.34
C GLY A 65 1.13 -0.57 -10.87
N LYS A 66 1.46 -1.83 -10.56
CA LYS A 66 1.65 -2.32 -9.17
C LYS A 66 2.69 -1.50 -8.45
N THR A 67 3.93 -1.55 -8.89
CA THR A 67 5.06 -0.81 -8.30
C THR A 67 4.83 0.69 -8.30
N THR A 68 4.30 1.24 -9.40
CA THR A 68 3.93 2.66 -9.46
C THR A 68 2.92 3.01 -8.37
N THR A 69 1.93 2.14 -8.13
CA THR A 69 0.93 2.34 -7.08
C THR A 69 1.57 2.20 -5.69
N ALA A 70 2.34 1.14 -5.44
CA ALA A 70 2.98 0.91 -4.15
C ALA A 70 3.88 2.08 -3.74
N VAL A 71 4.78 2.52 -4.62
CA VAL A 71 5.71 3.65 -4.37
C VAL A 71 4.96 4.96 -4.14
N ASN A 72 4.04 5.32 -5.04
CA ASN A 72 3.41 6.64 -4.98
C ASN A 72 2.33 6.72 -3.89
N LEU A 73 1.65 5.61 -3.58
CA LEU A 73 0.71 5.55 -2.46
C LEU A 73 1.48 5.61 -1.12
N ALA A 74 2.59 4.87 -0.97
CA ALA A 74 3.43 4.93 0.23
C ALA A 74 3.97 6.35 0.46
N ALA A 75 4.48 7.00 -0.58
CA ALA A 75 4.96 8.38 -0.51
C ALA A 75 3.83 9.37 -0.15
N SER A 76 2.62 9.16 -0.68
CA SER A 76 1.46 10.01 -0.39
C SER A 76 0.94 9.83 1.03
N LEU A 77 0.95 8.60 1.56
CA LEU A 77 0.63 8.32 2.97
C LEU A 77 1.66 8.95 3.91
N ALA A 78 2.95 8.82 3.62
CA ALA A 78 4.03 9.44 4.40
C ALA A 78 3.92 10.97 4.39
N ALA A 79 3.61 11.58 3.24
CA ALA A 79 3.32 13.00 3.13
C ALA A 79 2.09 13.44 3.95
N ALA A 80 1.13 12.55 4.15
CA ALA A 80 -0.02 12.73 5.04
C ALA A 80 0.31 12.37 6.52
N GLU A 81 1.61 12.33 6.89
CA GLU A 81 2.13 12.02 8.24
C GLU A 81 1.72 10.64 8.77
N GLN A 82 1.40 9.69 7.90
CA GLN A 82 1.22 8.29 8.27
C GLN A 82 2.59 7.59 8.25
N ARG A 83 2.96 6.92 9.35
CA ARG A 83 4.18 6.11 9.39
C ARG A 83 4.00 4.93 8.46
N THR A 84 4.74 4.91 7.38
CA THR A 84 4.54 3.96 6.28
C THR A 84 5.83 3.19 6.02
N LEU A 85 5.73 1.86 5.96
CA LEU A 85 6.77 0.99 5.44
C LEU A 85 6.36 0.54 4.04
N LEU A 86 7.25 0.69 3.07
CA LEU A 86 7.14 0.04 1.77
C LEU A 86 8.04 -1.19 1.77
N VAL A 87 7.48 -2.35 1.46
CA VAL A 87 8.20 -3.61 1.26
C VAL A 87 8.27 -3.88 -0.24
N ASP A 88 9.48 -3.96 -0.78
CA ASP A 88 9.69 -4.35 -2.17
C ASP A 88 9.75 -5.88 -2.26
N GLY A 89 8.67 -6.53 -2.66
CA GLY A 89 8.58 -7.99 -2.78
C GLY A 89 8.90 -8.51 -4.18
N ASP A 90 9.30 -7.64 -5.13
CA ASP A 90 9.64 -8.05 -6.49
C ASP A 90 11.18 -8.20 -6.62
N PRO A 91 11.69 -9.36 -7.08
CA PRO A 91 13.11 -9.54 -7.36
C PRO A 91 13.71 -8.54 -8.35
N GLN A 92 12.87 -7.87 -9.13
CA GLN A 92 13.35 -6.79 -10.03
C GLN A 92 13.83 -5.55 -9.26
N GLY A 93 13.41 -5.34 -8.00
CA GLY A 93 13.79 -4.21 -7.16
C GLY A 93 13.32 -2.86 -7.70
N ASN A 94 12.16 -2.85 -8.38
CA ASN A 94 11.66 -1.65 -9.04
C ASN A 94 11.12 -0.60 -8.04
N ALA A 95 10.57 -1.02 -6.90
CA ALA A 95 10.16 -0.08 -5.86
C ALA A 95 11.39 0.54 -5.17
N THR A 96 12.42 -0.26 -4.95
CA THR A 96 13.71 0.16 -4.38
C THR A 96 14.38 1.22 -5.26
N SER A 97 14.58 0.92 -6.55
CA SER A 97 15.20 1.85 -7.50
C SER A 97 14.30 3.09 -7.75
N GLY A 98 12.99 2.92 -7.75
CA GLY A 98 12.02 4.00 -7.91
C GLY A 98 12.03 5.03 -6.77
N LEU A 99 12.58 4.67 -5.61
CA LEU A 99 12.86 5.57 -4.49
C LEU A 99 14.30 6.08 -4.49
N GLY A 100 15.08 5.83 -5.54
CA GLY A 100 16.42 6.36 -5.69
C GLY A 100 17.47 5.67 -4.82
N ILE A 101 17.22 4.44 -4.38
CA ILE A 101 18.18 3.67 -3.60
C ILE A 101 19.14 2.98 -4.55
N ASP A 102 20.42 3.22 -4.33
CA ASP A 102 21.49 2.52 -5.03
C ASP A 102 21.65 1.10 -4.45
N ARG A 103 21.65 0.11 -5.34
CA ARG A 103 21.79 -1.31 -4.95
C ARG A 103 23.10 -1.58 -4.19
N GLU A 104 24.17 -0.88 -4.51
CA GLU A 104 25.46 -1.03 -3.83
C GLU A 104 25.45 -0.54 -2.38
N SER A 105 24.48 0.31 -2.02
CA SER A 105 24.31 0.83 -0.67
C SER A 105 23.46 -0.07 0.24
N ILE A 106 22.87 -1.14 -0.30
CA ILE A 106 21.96 -2.02 0.44
C ILE A 106 22.77 -3.07 1.19
N SER A 107 22.63 -3.10 2.51
CA SER A 107 23.32 -4.07 3.37
C SER A 107 22.51 -5.32 3.66
N ALA A 108 21.18 -5.23 3.62
CA ALA A 108 20.26 -6.34 3.85
C ALA A 108 18.92 -6.08 3.13
N THR A 109 18.22 -7.11 2.75
CA THR A 109 17.07 -7.07 1.85
C THR A 109 15.90 -7.93 2.33
N VAL A 110 14.80 -7.90 1.61
CA VAL A 110 13.68 -8.87 1.78
C VAL A 110 14.16 -10.32 1.72
N TYR A 111 15.16 -10.63 0.87
CA TYR A 111 15.73 -11.97 0.79
C TYR A 111 16.30 -12.41 2.14
N ASP A 112 17.16 -11.58 2.75
CA ASP A 112 17.80 -11.87 4.02
C ASP A 112 16.80 -12.07 5.16
N VAL A 113 15.70 -11.31 5.14
CA VAL A 113 14.60 -11.45 6.09
C VAL A 113 13.85 -12.76 5.89
N LEU A 114 13.55 -13.13 4.65
CA LEU A 114 12.79 -14.36 4.32
C LEU A 114 13.55 -15.63 4.70
N ILE A 115 14.88 -15.66 4.48
CA ILE A 115 15.72 -16.80 4.86
C ILE A 115 16.15 -16.76 6.33
N GLY A 116 15.80 -15.71 7.08
CA GLY A 116 16.08 -15.59 8.51
C GLY A 116 17.53 -15.21 8.83
N SER A 117 18.33 -14.73 7.87
CA SER A 117 19.71 -14.29 8.10
C SER A 117 19.81 -12.96 8.81
N THR A 118 18.76 -12.13 8.74
CA THR A 118 18.67 -10.85 9.47
C THR A 118 17.25 -10.55 9.92
N SER A 119 17.12 -9.67 10.95
CA SER A 119 15.81 -9.19 11.36
C SER A 119 15.28 -8.13 10.39
N VAL A 120 13.95 -8.05 10.27
CA VAL A 120 13.29 -7.03 9.45
C VAL A 120 13.66 -5.60 9.90
N ALA A 121 13.87 -5.39 11.21
CA ALA A 121 14.25 -4.10 11.75
C ALA A 121 15.65 -3.65 11.26
N ASN A 122 16.59 -4.58 11.11
CA ASN A 122 17.93 -4.31 10.61
C ASN A 122 17.98 -4.12 9.10
N ALA A 123 17.10 -4.81 8.35
CA ALA A 123 17.01 -4.68 6.90
C ALA A 123 16.23 -3.44 6.44
N THR A 124 15.47 -2.81 7.34
CA THR A 124 14.65 -1.65 7.00
C THR A 124 15.46 -0.37 6.93
N MET A 125 15.46 0.29 5.77
CA MET A 125 16.02 1.61 5.55
C MET A 125 15.04 2.67 6.03
N ARG A 126 15.51 3.60 6.87
CA ARG A 126 14.65 4.60 7.52
C ARG A 126 14.62 5.92 6.76
N GLU A 127 13.46 6.59 6.80
CA GLU A 127 13.24 7.96 6.29
C GLU A 127 13.69 8.14 4.83
N VAL A 128 13.36 7.16 3.98
CA VAL A 128 13.69 7.21 2.54
C VAL A 128 12.83 8.26 1.85
N GLN A 129 13.45 9.29 1.28
CA GLN A 129 12.78 10.43 0.62
C GLN A 129 11.87 11.28 1.54
N PHE A 130 11.18 10.69 2.53
CA PHE A 130 10.28 11.35 3.48
C PHE A 130 10.53 10.88 4.91
N ARG A 131 10.28 11.76 5.88
CA ARG A 131 10.43 11.46 7.31
C ARG A 131 9.61 10.25 7.79
N HIS A 132 8.49 9.97 7.18
CA HIS A 132 7.58 8.90 7.61
C HIS A 132 7.53 7.75 6.61
N LEU A 133 8.46 7.68 5.67
CA LEU A 133 8.57 6.61 4.71
C LEU A 133 9.82 5.79 4.97
N ASP A 134 9.64 4.54 5.34
CA ASP A 134 10.69 3.54 5.44
C ASP A 134 10.58 2.54 4.28
N LEU A 135 11.68 1.88 3.94
CA LEU A 135 11.77 0.89 2.87
C LEU A 135 12.43 -0.39 3.36
N LEU A 136 11.82 -1.53 3.09
CA LEU A 136 12.47 -2.83 3.11
C LEU A 136 12.82 -3.18 1.65
N PRO A 137 14.10 -3.07 1.25
CA PRO A 137 14.50 -3.12 -0.16
C PRO A 137 14.59 -4.55 -0.70
N ALA A 138 14.50 -4.69 -2.03
CA ALA A 138 14.79 -5.91 -2.74
C ALA A 138 15.93 -5.75 -3.75
N THR A 139 16.59 -6.88 -4.00
CA THR A 139 17.59 -7.06 -5.05
C THR A 139 17.29 -8.35 -5.82
N PRO A 140 17.94 -8.62 -6.96
CA PRO A 140 17.71 -9.83 -7.75
C PRO A 140 17.93 -11.14 -6.99
N GLU A 141 18.73 -11.12 -5.93
CA GLU A 141 18.99 -12.26 -5.05
C GLU A 141 17.71 -12.78 -4.40
N LEU A 142 16.67 -11.95 -4.28
CA LEU A 142 15.37 -12.36 -3.78
C LEU A 142 14.77 -13.55 -4.55
N ALA A 143 15.11 -13.71 -5.85
CA ALA A 143 14.69 -14.87 -6.63
C ALA A 143 15.22 -16.19 -6.02
N GLY A 144 16.37 -16.16 -5.35
CA GLY A 144 16.95 -17.31 -4.67
C GLY A 144 16.11 -17.83 -3.52
N ALA A 145 15.34 -16.94 -2.87
CA ALA A 145 14.44 -17.32 -1.79
C ALA A 145 13.37 -18.35 -2.21
N GLU A 146 12.98 -18.38 -3.48
CA GLU A 146 12.03 -19.39 -3.99
C GLU A 146 12.55 -20.81 -3.88
N VAL A 147 13.87 -20.99 -4.00
CA VAL A 147 14.53 -22.30 -3.89
C VAL A 147 14.79 -22.62 -2.41
N GLU A 148 15.34 -21.68 -1.67
CA GLU A 148 15.78 -21.89 -0.28
C GLU A 148 14.59 -22.07 0.69
N LEU A 149 13.47 -21.41 0.45
CA LEU A 149 12.28 -21.54 1.28
C LEU A 149 11.53 -22.87 1.08
N VAL A 150 11.79 -23.63 0.01
CA VAL A 150 11.04 -24.88 -0.29
C VAL A 150 11.04 -25.84 0.91
N ASP A 151 12.20 -26.02 1.53
CA ASP A 151 12.39 -26.93 2.65
C ASP A 151 12.27 -26.25 4.02
N HIS A 152 11.98 -24.95 4.04
CA HIS A 152 11.88 -24.20 5.30
C HIS A 152 10.52 -24.47 6.00
N PRO A 153 10.48 -24.72 7.32
CA PRO A 153 9.23 -25.03 8.05
C PRO A 153 8.18 -23.91 7.97
N SER A 154 8.62 -22.65 7.84
CA SER A 154 7.75 -21.47 7.76
C SER A 154 7.72 -20.87 6.36
N ARG A 155 7.96 -21.67 5.32
CA ARG A 155 8.14 -21.25 3.93
C ARG A 155 7.07 -20.31 3.38
N ASP A 156 5.84 -20.40 3.90
CA ASP A 156 4.68 -19.63 3.46
C ASP A 156 4.30 -18.48 4.41
N ARG A 157 5.00 -18.33 5.54
CA ARG A 157 4.67 -17.36 6.61
C ARG A 157 5.87 -16.58 7.13
N ALA A 158 7.03 -16.70 6.53
CA ALA A 158 8.26 -16.05 6.97
C ALA A 158 8.08 -14.52 7.04
N MET A 159 7.53 -13.90 5.98
CA MET A 159 7.26 -12.46 5.95
C MET A 159 6.23 -12.03 7.00
N ARG A 160 5.18 -12.82 7.22
CA ARG A 160 4.17 -12.54 8.26
C ARG A 160 4.79 -12.45 9.64
N SER A 161 5.66 -13.42 9.97
CA SER A 161 6.36 -13.45 11.26
C SER A 161 7.29 -12.25 11.42
N ALA A 162 8.05 -11.91 10.37
CA ALA A 162 8.96 -10.79 10.39
C ALA A 162 8.22 -9.45 10.55
N LEU A 163 7.16 -9.19 9.77
CA LEU A 163 6.42 -7.93 9.85
C LEU A 163 5.69 -7.76 11.18
N ALA A 164 5.29 -8.84 11.84
CA ALA A 164 4.65 -8.78 13.16
C ALA A 164 5.56 -8.12 14.21
N GLU A 165 6.90 -8.27 14.12
CA GLU A 165 7.87 -7.69 15.05
C GLU A 165 7.90 -6.16 15.00
N ILE A 166 7.60 -5.56 13.86
CA ILE A 166 7.72 -4.10 13.66
C ILE A 166 6.38 -3.40 13.39
N SER A 167 5.29 -4.16 13.27
CA SER A 167 3.97 -3.63 12.87
C SER A 167 3.48 -2.48 13.76
N ALA A 168 3.76 -2.50 15.08
CA ALA A 168 3.39 -1.43 16.00
C ALA A 168 4.11 -0.08 15.74
N GLN A 169 5.17 -0.07 14.92
CA GLN A 169 5.91 1.14 14.58
C GLN A 169 5.26 1.92 13.44
N TYR A 170 4.35 1.30 12.68
CA TYR A 170 3.75 1.85 11.48
C TYR A 170 2.24 2.02 11.59
N ASP A 171 1.71 2.90 10.76
CA ASP A 171 0.27 3.05 10.54
C ASP A 171 -0.17 2.23 9.32
N TYR A 172 0.74 2.12 8.31
CA TYR A 172 0.57 1.32 7.09
C TYR A 172 1.85 0.57 6.74
N ILE A 173 1.69 -0.65 6.23
CA ILE A 173 2.74 -1.41 5.55
C ILE A 173 2.20 -1.74 4.16
N LEU A 174 2.83 -1.22 3.11
CA LEU A 174 2.50 -1.55 1.72
C LEU A 174 3.51 -2.56 1.19
N ILE A 175 3.02 -3.60 0.53
CA ILE A 175 3.87 -4.64 -0.06
C ILE A 175 3.70 -4.61 -1.58
N ASP A 176 4.75 -4.26 -2.32
CA ASP A 176 4.78 -4.41 -3.79
C ASP A 176 5.00 -5.87 -4.15
N CYS A 177 4.07 -6.48 -4.84
CA CYS A 177 4.13 -7.90 -5.19
C CYS A 177 4.56 -8.11 -6.65
N PRO A 178 5.38 -9.15 -6.95
CA PRO A 178 5.71 -9.51 -8.32
C PRO A 178 4.47 -9.98 -9.09
N PRO A 179 4.52 -10.04 -10.42
CA PRO A 179 3.40 -10.51 -11.25
C PRO A 179 3.23 -12.04 -11.20
N SER A 180 4.24 -12.77 -10.73
CA SER A 180 4.22 -14.24 -10.63
C SER A 180 3.45 -14.72 -9.40
N LEU A 181 2.90 -15.94 -9.46
CA LEU A 181 2.34 -16.66 -8.33
C LEU A 181 3.38 -17.59 -7.71
N SER A 182 4.47 -17.03 -7.29
CA SER A 182 5.57 -17.74 -6.67
C SER A 182 5.42 -17.85 -5.15
N LEU A 183 6.33 -18.57 -4.53
CA LEU A 183 6.40 -18.70 -3.07
C LEU A 183 6.64 -17.32 -2.40
N ILE A 184 7.35 -16.42 -3.07
CA ILE A 184 7.52 -15.02 -2.62
C ILE A 184 6.16 -14.35 -2.55
N THR A 185 5.35 -14.41 -3.62
CA THR A 185 4.01 -13.79 -3.63
C THR A 185 3.10 -14.39 -2.55
N VAL A 186 3.15 -15.72 -2.33
CA VAL A 186 2.41 -16.37 -1.24
C VAL A 186 2.83 -15.81 0.11
N ASN A 187 4.12 -15.61 0.37
CA ASN A 187 4.62 -14.98 1.61
C ASN A 187 4.08 -13.57 1.80
N MET A 188 4.05 -12.75 0.73
CA MET A 188 3.54 -11.39 0.80
C MET A 188 2.03 -11.36 1.09
N LEU A 189 1.25 -12.22 0.42
CA LEU A 189 -0.19 -12.34 0.65
C LEU A 189 -0.51 -12.98 2.01
N ALA A 190 0.32 -13.88 2.51
CA ALA A 190 0.18 -14.45 3.84
C ALA A 190 0.40 -13.41 4.95
N ALA A 191 1.24 -12.43 4.71
CA ALA A 191 1.52 -11.34 5.65
C ALA A 191 0.47 -10.21 5.61
N ALA A 192 -0.28 -10.07 4.53
CA ALA A 192 -1.20 -8.96 4.32
C ALA A 192 -2.55 -9.15 5.04
N ASP A 193 -3.12 -8.05 5.55
CA ASP A 193 -4.51 -7.99 6.01
C ASP A 193 -5.46 -7.77 4.83
N ALA A 194 -4.98 -7.06 3.82
CA ALA A 194 -5.79 -6.63 2.70
C ALA A 194 -5.02 -6.62 1.38
N LEU A 195 -5.77 -6.72 0.28
CA LEU A 195 -5.27 -6.69 -1.08
C LEU A 195 -5.81 -5.46 -1.81
N LEU A 196 -4.92 -4.63 -2.33
CA LEU A 196 -5.19 -3.58 -3.30
C LEU A 196 -4.84 -4.08 -4.70
N ILE A 197 -5.81 -4.04 -5.61
CA ILE A 197 -5.67 -4.58 -6.97
C ILE A 197 -5.63 -3.42 -7.99
N PRO A 198 -4.45 -3.03 -8.51
CA PRO A 198 -4.38 -2.13 -9.65
C PRO A 198 -4.88 -2.82 -10.91
N VAL A 199 -5.83 -2.18 -11.61
CA VAL A 199 -6.43 -2.70 -12.86
C VAL A 199 -6.26 -1.65 -13.95
N GLN A 200 -5.51 -1.99 -14.99
CA GLN A 200 -5.34 -1.14 -16.15
C GLN A 200 -6.62 -1.13 -16.99
N CYS A 201 -7.12 0.06 -17.36
CA CYS A 201 -8.36 0.20 -18.14
C CYS A 201 -8.18 -0.15 -19.64
N GLU A 202 -7.90 -1.45 -19.92
CA GLU A 202 -7.71 -2.02 -21.25
C GLU A 202 -8.50 -3.32 -21.42
N TYR A 203 -8.67 -3.79 -22.68
CA TYR A 203 -9.58 -4.88 -23.06
C TYR A 203 -9.44 -6.18 -22.25
N TYR A 204 -8.20 -6.59 -21.91
CA TYR A 204 -7.96 -7.82 -21.12
C TYR A 204 -7.91 -7.58 -19.61
N ALA A 205 -8.46 -6.46 -19.13
CA ALA A 205 -8.34 -6.09 -17.73
C ALA A 205 -9.03 -7.10 -16.78
N LEU A 206 -10.19 -7.58 -17.14
CA LEU A 206 -11.04 -8.43 -16.32
C LEU A 206 -10.69 -9.93 -16.43
N GLU A 207 -10.09 -10.37 -17.53
CA GLU A 207 -9.68 -11.76 -17.71
C GLU A 207 -8.56 -12.13 -16.71
N GLY A 208 -7.53 -11.30 -16.58
CA GLY A 208 -6.45 -11.49 -15.61
C GLY A 208 -6.93 -11.42 -14.15
N LEU A 209 -8.07 -10.78 -13.91
CA LEU A 209 -8.63 -10.63 -12.58
C LEU A 209 -9.23 -11.94 -12.03
N SER A 210 -9.85 -12.74 -12.86
CA SER A 210 -10.39 -14.05 -12.47
C SER A 210 -9.29 -14.98 -11.95
N GLN A 211 -8.12 -14.97 -12.58
CA GLN A 211 -6.96 -15.75 -12.13
C GLN A 211 -6.44 -15.24 -10.78
N LEU A 212 -6.36 -13.92 -10.59
CA LEU A 212 -5.97 -13.35 -9.31
C LEU A 212 -6.95 -13.71 -8.19
N LEU A 213 -8.26 -13.65 -8.45
CA LEU A 213 -9.29 -14.03 -7.46
C LEU A 213 -9.17 -15.49 -7.06
N ASN A 214 -8.91 -16.39 -8.01
CA ASN A 214 -8.65 -17.80 -7.71
C ASN A 214 -7.44 -17.97 -6.79
N THR A 215 -6.39 -17.19 -7.01
CA THR A 215 -5.21 -17.19 -6.13
C THR A 215 -5.53 -16.67 -4.75
N VAL A 216 -6.25 -15.56 -4.65
CA VAL A 216 -6.69 -15.02 -3.35
C VAL A 216 -7.50 -16.07 -2.60
N HIS A 217 -8.43 -16.77 -3.25
CA HIS A 217 -9.20 -17.84 -2.63
C HIS A 217 -8.30 -19.01 -2.18
N LEU A 218 -7.25 -19.35 -2.95
CA LEU A 218 -6.30 -20.37 -2.55
C LEU A 218 -5.53 -19.97 -1.31
N VAL A 219 -5.02 -18.75 -1.27
CA VAL A 219 -4.31 -18.19 -0.10
C VAL A 219 -5.23 -18.14 1.13
N GLN A 220 -6.48 -17.69 0.96
CA GLN A 220 -7.47 -17.67 2.03
C GLN A 220 -7.71 -19.05 2.64
N ARG A 221 -7.76 -20.10 1.81
CA ARG A 221 -8.02 -21.48 2.27
C ARG A 221 -6.82 -22.15 2.92
N SER A 222 -5.59 -21.71 2.59
CA SER A 222 -4.38 -22.43 2.97
C SER A 222 -3.52 -21.72 4.01
N VAL A 223 -3.32 -20.40 3.89
CA VAL A 223 -2.31 -19.68 4.68
C VAL A 223 -2.83 -18.42 5.38
N ASN A 224 -3.86 -17.74 4.83
CA ASN A 224 -4.35 -16.48 5.39
C ASN A 224 -5.87 -16.32 5.16
N GLU A 225 -6.67 -16.93 6.03
CA GLU A 225 -8.14 -16.86 5.98
C GLU A 225 -8.68 -15.41 6.10
N ALA A 226 -7.95 -14.55 6.78
CA ALA A 226 -8.35 -13.16 7.03
C ALA A 226 -8.06 -12.21 5.86
N LEU A 227 -7.31 -12.66 4.83
CA LEU A 227 -6.97 -11.80 3.68
C LEU A 227 -8.24 -11.31 2.99
N ALA A 228 -8.46 -10.00 2.97
CA ALA A 228 -9.62 -9.39 2.34
C ALA A 228 -9.21 -8.61 1.08
N ILE A 229 -10.11 -8.52 0.09
CA ILE A 229 -9.95 -7.55 -1.00
C ILE A 229 -10.42 -6.20 -0.47
N ASP A 230 -9.47 -5.28 -0.30
CA ASP A 230 -9.71 -3.92 0.20
C ASP A 230 -10.21 -3.01 -0.90
N GLY A 231 -9.58 -3.12 -2.07
CA GLY A 231 -9.97 -2.26 -3.17
C GLY A 231 -9.41 -2.63 -4.52
N VAL A 232 -10.08 -2.13 -5.53
CA VAL A 232 -9.67 -2.16 -6.94
C VAL A 232 -9.37 -0.73 -7.37
N LEU A 233 -8.14 -0.47 -7.80
CA LEU A 233 -7.70 0.84 -8.26
C LEU A 233 -7.58 0.84 -9.78
N LEU A 234 -8.40 1.63 -10.45
CA LEU A 234 -8.34 1.80 -11.90
C LEU A 234 -7.14 2.65 -12.29
N THR A 235 -6.25 2.10 -13.12
CA THR A 235 -5.01 2.73 -13.54
C THR A 235 -4.99 3.01 -15.05
N MET A 236 -4.13 3.94 -15.46
CA MET A 236 -3.96 4.37 -16.86
C MET A 236 -5.31 4.72 -17.52
N TYR A 237 -6.24 5.25 -16.74
CA TYR A 237 -7.55 5.65 -17.20
C TYR A 237 -7.45 6.83 -18.17
N ASP A 238 -8.15 6.73 -19.29
CA ASP A 238 -8.33 7.83 -20.25
C ASP A 238 -9.81 8.04 -20.54
N ALA A 239 -10.39 9.12 -20.02
CA ALA A 239 -11.80 9.44 -20.14
C ALA A 239 -12.26 9.66 -21.62
N ARG A 240 -11.32 9.92 -22.53
CA ARG A 240 -11.61 10.09 -23.96
C ARG A 240 -11.91 8.77 -24.67
N LEU A 241 -11.42 7.65 -24.09
CA LEU A 241 -11.56 6.31 -24.68
C LEU A 241 -12.83 5.63 -24.16
N ASN A 242 -13.68 5.18 -25.07
CA ASN A 242 -14.88 4.40 -24.75
C ASN A 242 -14.52 3.12 -23.97
N LEU A 243 -13.46 2.45 -24.39
CA LEU A 243 -12.96 1.24 -23.74
C LEU A 243 -12.62 1.48 -22.25
N SER A 244 -11.91 2.56 -21.94
CA SER A 244 -11.58 2.88 -20.54
C SER A 244 -12.84 3.10 -19.69
N ARG A 245 -13.86 3.77 -20.25
CA ARG A 245 -15.15 3.96 -19.56
C ARG A 245 -15.90 2.65 -19.36
N GLN A 246 -15.90 1.78 -20.37
CA GLN A 246 -16.55 0.47 -20.30
C GLN A 246 -15.90 -0.40 -19.24
N VAL A 247 -14.58 -0.57 -19.26
CA VAL A 247 -13.83 -1.34 -18.25
C VAL A 247 -14.07 -0.79 -16.84
N ALA A 248 -14.11 0.54 -16.68
CA ALA A 248 -14.40 1.15 -15.39
C ALA A 248 -15.84 0.88 -14.91
N ALA A 249 -16.82 0.84 -15.82
CA ALA A 249 -18.21 0.51 -15.50
C ALA A 249 -18.34 -0.97 -15.10
N GLU A 250 -17.76 -1.90 -15.87
CA GLU A 250 -17.75 -3.33 -15.58
C GLU A 250 -17.04 -3.64 -14.24
N ALA A 251 -15.90 -2.98 -13.95
CA ALA A 251 -15.23 -3.14 -12.67
C ALA A 251 -16.11 -2.66 -11.51
N ARG A 252 -16.82 -1.54 -11.65
CA ARG A 252 -17.75 -1.03 -10.62
C ARG A 252 -18.98 -1.93 -10.47
N GLU A 253 -19.50 -2.50 -11.54
CA GLU A 253 -20.60 -3.46 -11.50
C GLU A 253 -20.19 -4.73 -10.72
N TYR A 254 -18.98 -5.25 -10.98
CA TYR A 254 -18.51 -6.50 -10.38
C TYR A 254 -18.06 -6.34 -8.92
N PHE A 255 -17.29 -5.27 -8.60
CA PHE A 255 -16.70 -5.07 -7.27
C PHE A 255 -17.47 -4.10 -6.37
N GLY A 256 -18.43 -3.37 -6.92
CA GLY A 256 -19.24 -2.41 -6.16
C GLY A 256 -18.39 -1.37 -5.43
N ALA A 257 -18.65 -1.22 -4.15
CA ALA A 257 -17.98 -0.26 -3.27
C ALA A 257 -16.47 -0.52 -3.05
N LYS A 258 -15.96 -1.68 -3.49
CA LYS A 258 -14.51 -1.96 -3.42
C LYS A 258 -13.71 -1.22 -4.49
N VAL A 259 -14.33 -0.75 -5.58
CA VAL A 259 -13.61 0.11 -6.54
C VAL A 259 -13.36 1.46 -5.91
N PHE A 260 -12.13 1.95 -5.99
CA PHE A 260 -11.80 3.31 -5.58
C PHE A 260 -12.55 4.32 -6.43
N ASP A 261 -13.08 5.39 -5.82
CA ASP A 261 -13.69 6.49 -6.55
C ASP A 261 -12.64 7.22 -7.38
N THR A 262 -11.45 7.36 -6.80
CA THR A 262 -10.29 7.93 -7.47
C THR A 262 -9.72 6.97 -8.51
N VAL A 263 -9.49 7.47 -9.73
CA VAL A 263 -8.79 6.74 -10.80
C VAL A 263 -7.40 7.34 -11.05
N ILE A 264 -6.44 6.50 -11.43
CA ILE A 264 -5.11 6.98 -11.85
C ILE A 264 -5.12 7.23 -13.36
N PRO A 265 -5.00 8.47 -13.80
CA PRO A 265 -5.00 8.77 -15.23
C PRO A 265 -3.71 8.30 -15.90
N ARG A 266 -3.77 8.06 -17.22
CA ARG A 266 -2.54 7.90 -18.02
C ARG A 266 -1.76 9.21 -17.96
N ASN A 267 -0.54 9.16 -17.41
CA ASN A 267 0.29 10.35 -17.18
C ASN A 267 1.77 10.02 -17.43
N VAL A 268 2.40 10.78 -18.31
CA VAL A 268 3.82 10.58 -18.70
C VAL A 268 4.73 10.84 -17.50
N ARG A 269 4.42 11.80 -16.63
CA ARG A 269 5.21 12.10 -15.43
C ARG A 269 5.33 10.92 -14.48
N LEU A 270 4.28 10.08 -14.38
CA LEU A 270 4.34 8.84 -13.60
C LEU A 270 5.31 7.81 -14.18
N ALA A 271 5.53 7.82 -15.48
CA ALA A 271 6.48 6.93 -16.14
C ALA A 271 7.92 7.49 -16.05
N GLU A 272 8.09 8.81 -16.03
CA GLU A 272 9.38 9.48 -15.94
C GLU A 272 9.96 9.46 -14.51
N ALA A 273 9.14 9.67 -13.50
CA ALA A 273 9.55 9.84 -12.10
C ALA A 273 10.51 8.75 -11.58
N PRO A 274 10.29 7.43 -11.86
CA PRO A 274 11.21 6.37 -11.45
C PRO A 274 12.62 6.51 -12.03
N SER A 275 12.77 7.06 -13.24
CA SER A 275 14.08 7.31 -13.86
C SER A 275 14.91 8.36 -13.11
N PHE A 276 14.27 9.14 -12.26
CA PHE A 276 14.90 10.13 -11.38
C PHE A 276 15.00 9.64 -9.93
N GLY A 277 14.62 8.39 -9.65
CA GLY A 277 14.61 7.83 -8.31
C GLY A 277 13.67 8.57 -7.35
N LYS A 278 12.56 9.12 -7.83
CA LYS A 278 11.65 9.94 -7.03
C LYS A 278 10.19 9.48 -7.19
N PRO A 279 9.43 9.40 -6.10
CA PRO A 279 7.98 9.30 -6.23
C PRO A 279 7.41 10.54 -6.89
N ILE A 280 6.25 10.42 -7.54
CA ILE A 280 5.63 11.49 -8.35
C ILE A 280 5.43 12.78 -7.57
N ILE A 281 5.10 12.70 -6.29
CA ILE A 281 4.87 13.86 -5.42
C ILE A 281 6.15 14.70 -5.22
N LEU A 282 7.34 14.10 -5.31
CA LEU A 282 8.62 14.79 -5.28
C LEU A 282 9.12 15.17 -6.68
N TYR A 283 8.70 14.45 -7.70
CA TYR A 283 9.10 14.72 -9.08
C TYR A 283 8.29 15.87 -9.67
N ASP A 284 6.96 15.81 -9.57
CA ASP A 284 6.04 16.85 -10.06
C ASP A 284 4.73 16.83 -9.27
N VAL A 285 4.70 17.57 -8.14
CA VAL A 285 3.55 17.66 -7.25
C VAL A 285 2.29 18.22 -7.91
N ALA A 286 2.46 19.07 -8.94
CA ALA A 286 1.35 19.69 -9.67
C ALA A 286 0.75 18.76 -10.73
N SER A 287 1.41 17.64 -11.05
CA SER A 287 0.92 16.69 -12.04
C SER A 287 -0.40 16.06 -11.61
N VAL A 288 -1.24 15.73 -12.61
CA VAL A 288 -2.50 15.01 -12.35
C VAL A 288 -2.26 13.64 -11.72
N GLY A 289 -1.10 13.02 -11.97
CA GLY A 289 -0.69 11.76 -11.37
C GLY A 289 -0.40 11.89 -9.87
N ALA A 290 0.31 12.95 -9.45
CA ALA A 290 0.58 13.23 -8.04
C ALA A 290 -0.73 13.48 -7.28
N GLN A 291 -1.60 14.31 -7.84
CA GLN A 291 -2.90 14.63 -7.24
C GLN A 291 -3.78 13.39 -7.11
N ALA A 292 -3.78 12.51 -8.13
CA ALA A 292 -4.53 11.26 -8.08
C ALA A 292 -4.04 10.36 -6.93
N TYR A 293 -2.72 10.15 -6.77
CA TYR A 293 -2.21 9.33 -5.66
C TYR A 293 -2.44 9.95 -4.28
N MET A 294 -2.38 11.27 -4.15
CA MET A 294 -2.78 11.95 -2.90
C MET A 294 -4.27 11.71 -2.58
N ASN A 295 -5.14 11.72 -3.59
CA ASN A 295 -6.55 11.41 -3.41
C ASN A 295 -6.79 9.93 -3.05
N VAL A 296 -6.07 8.99 -3.67
CA VAL A 296 -6.12 7.57 -3.28
C VAL A 296 -5.66 7.38 -1.84
N ALA A 297 -4.58 8.05 -1.41
CA ALA A 297 -4.12 7.98 -0.03
C ALA A 297 -5.18 8.50 0.96
N ARG A 298 -5.85 9.60 0.65
CA ARG A 298 -6.97 10.11 1.46
C ARG A 298 -8.10 9.11 1.54
N GLU A 299 -8.55 8.60 0.40
CA GLU A 299 -9.63 7.61 0.33
C GLU A 299 -9.27 6.33 1.10
N LEU A 300 -8.01 5.87 1.04
CA LEU A 300 -7.53 4.74 1.81
C LEU A 300 -7.54 5.01 3.32
N ILE A 301 -7.15 6.21 3.76
CA ILE A 301 -7.18 6.61 5.17
C ILE A 301 -8.62 6.60 5.68
N GLU A 302 -9.57 7.14 4.91
CA GLU A 302 -10.98 7.16 5.25
C GLU A 302 -11.56 5.73 5.36
N ARG A 303 -11.29 4.86 4.40
CA ARG A 303 -11.68 3.43 4.43
C ARG A 303 -11.05 2.69 5.60
N SER A 304 -9.79 2.99 5.93
CA SER A 304 -9.07 2.35 7.04
C SER A 304 -9.59 2.77 8.42
N SER A 305 -10.17 3.96 8.58
CA SER A 305 -10.77 4.38 9.84
C SER A 305 -11.98 3.52 10.20
N VAL A 306 -12.82 3.21 9.22
CA VAL A 306 -13.96 2.30 9.39
C VAL A 306 -13.51 0.89 9.75
N TRP A 307 -12.46 0.38 9.10
CA TRP A 307 -11.89 -0.94 9.41
C TRP A 307 -11.36 -1.02 10.86
N ARG A 308 -10.65 0.03 11.32
CA ARG A 308 -10.12 0.10 12.70
C ARG A 308 -11.24 0.14 13.75
N GLU A 309 -12.31 0.85 13.49
CA GLU A 309 -13.48 0.90 14.39
C GLU A 309 -14.16 -0.46 14.51
N GLN A 310 -14.25 -1.21 13.42
CA GLN A 310 -14.82 -2.57 13.42
C GLN A 310 -13.90 -3.58 14.14
N ALA A 311 -12.60 -3.48 13.97
CA ALA A 311 -11.61 -4.36 14.60
C ALA A 311 -11.52 -4.14 16.13
N THR A 312 -11.90 -2.97 16.63
CA THR A 312 -11.88 -2.64 18.07
C THR A 312 -13.19 -2.93 18.79
N GLN A 313 -14.26 -3.28 18.07
CA GLN A 313 -15.53 -3.70 18.71
C GLN A 313 -15.35 -5.13 19.25
N PRO A 314 -15.63 -5.38 20.55
CA PRO A 314 -15.64 -6.73 21.07
C PRO A 314 -16.71 -7.54 20.32
N PHE A 315 -16.34 -8.76 19.93
CA PHE A 315 -17.23 -9.70 19.24
C PHE A 315 -18.46 -9.98 20.14
N THR A 316 -19.55 -9.27 19.92
CA THR A 316 -20.83 -9.46 20.63
C THR A 316 -21.75 -10.46 19.92
N GLY A 317 -21.18 -11.42 19.18
CA GLY A 317 -21.90 -12.50 18.51
C GLY A 317 -22.14 -13.67 19.45
N GLY A 318 -23.09 -13.56 20.35
CA GLY A 318 -23.71 -14.71 20.98
C GLY A 318 -24.49 -15.51 19.92
N VAL A 319 -23.90 -16.57 19.42
CA VAL A 319 -24.66 -17.61 18.70
C VAL A 319 -25.57 -18.25 19.74
N ALA A 320 -26.83 -17.86 19.77
CA ALA A 320 -27.86 -18.63 20.45
C ALA A 320 -27.94 -20.00 19.74
N LEU A 321 -27.41 -21.02 20.38
CA LEU A 321 -27.69 -22.39 19.98
C LEU A 321 -29.20 -22.63 20.12
N PRO A 322 -29.90 -23.17 19.11
CA PRO A 322 -31.29 -23.54 19.26
C PRO A 322 -31.40 -24.65 20.31
N ASP A 323 -32.23 -24.44 21.32
CA ASP A 323 -32.55 -25.42 22.35
C ASP A 323 -33.07 -26.70 21.72
N SER A 324 -32.29 -27.77 21.86
CA SER A 324 -32.70 -29.11 21.56
C SER A 324 -33.44 -29.67 22.80
N HIS A 325 -34.72 -29.31 22.97
CA HIS A 325 -35.58 -30.06 23.88
C HIS A 325 -37.04 -30.03 23.45
N SER A 326 -37.56 -31.24 23.50
CA SER A 326 -38.97 -31.73 23.41
C SER A 326 -39.43 -32.02 21.97
N GLU A 327 -39.50 -33.35 21.69
CA GLU A 327 -40.75 -34.09 21.87
C GLU A 327 -40.48 -35.61 21.79
N ARG A 328 -40.55 -36.21 22.97
CA ARG A 328 -41.05 -37.60 23.10
C ARG A 328 -42.38 -37.47 23.79
N THR A 329 -43.44 -37.88 23.15
CA THR A 329 -44.60 -38.63 23.68
C THR A 329 -45.77 -38.50 22.72
N ALA A 330 -46.17 -39.57 22.13
CA ALA A 330 -47.42 -40.29 22.00
C ALA A 330 -47.48 -41.05 20.68
#